data_f96b5c5f4c1d05dcea76acfe513fc87c
#
_entry.id   f96b5c5f4c1d05dcea76acfe513fc87c
#
_cell.length_a   1.000
_cell.length_b   1.000
_cell.length_c   1.000
_cell.angle_alpha   90.00
_cell.angle_beta   90.00
_cell.angle_gamma   90.00
#
_symmetry.space_group_name_H-M   'P 1'
#
loop_
_entity.id
_entity.type
_entity.pdbx_description
1 polymer ?
#
loop_
_entity_poly.entity_id
_entity_poly.type
_entity_poly.pdbx_seq_one_letter_code
_entity_poly.pdbx_strand_id
1 'polypeptide(L)'
;MGETSSSEQRPPFWQTLNRPVVTLLLLQLMSGMILSPHRTFFPIYIKDLGYSAIVIANIATANQVAGLIASLVGGSLSDSLGRKATLLLGNLGYLVASLVFLSHSPGWIAVLWTIGGLGLGVHTLGGQSYLMDVAARGYLGLVSALFNWGYTLGGALASPIAGLLLERSGYTLFAWVLIGFALLTVAVNQFVLPRSPVERHARRLDLKRFLGYGDIAARRTVVLLSALRFLPTLAYAMMGLLVPLLLDAAGASKTVIAWYATVSFVVAALSQLVVGRAADRWGAKLATAAMFTALIAGVLGLAAWPSHLWLVFASGTLGIAAAWSLSTLLPSLVAVATVPEERGRVLGFIHLWWNVAMIVGSMAGGVLFELGHGLPFWISGTINLLSLVLLFVYYRVAEGEARPLEELGDV
;
A
#
# COMPACT_ATOMS: atom_id res chain seq x y z
N MET A 1 37.68 -36.20 -12.61
CA MET A 1 37.16 -35.27 -13.62
C MET A 1 36.42 -34.20 -12.87
N GLY A 2 37.06 -33.05 -12.69
CA GLY A 2 36.50 -31.95 -11.90
C GLY A 2 35.56 -31.15 -12.75
N GLU A 3 34.29 -31.06 -12.35
CA GLU A 3 33.38 -30.07 -12.86
C GLU A 3 33.76 -28.71 -12.24
N THR A 4 34.43 -27.88 -13.03
CA THR A 4 34.61 -26.48 -12.75
C THR A 4 33.24 -25.82 -12.85
N SER A 5 32.59 -25.59 -11.69
CA SER A 5 31.46 -24.67 -11.60
C SER A 5 31.94 -23.30 -12.07
N SER A 6 31.64 -22.95 -13.31
CA SER A 6 31.79 -21.60 -13.81
C SER A 6 30.95 -20.67 -12.93
N SER A 7 31.61 -19.93 -12.06
CA SER A 7 30.99 -18.79 -11.37
C SER A 7 30.55 -17.78 -12.45
N GLU A 8 29.32 -17.89 -12.93
CA GLU A 8 28.72 -16.82 -13.75
C GLU A 8 28.87 -15.52 -12.98
N GLN A 9 29.82 -14.70 -13.39
CA GLN A 9 30.02 -13.37 -12.82
C GLN A 9 28.73 -12.59 -13.03
N ARG A 10 28.05 -12.25 -11.93
CA ARG A 10 26.83 -11.44 -11.99
C ARG A 10 27.16 -10.14 -12.72
N PRO A 11 26.42 -9.79 -13.79
CA PRO A 11 26.65 -8.54 -14.48
C PRO A 11 26.55 -7.36 -13.50
N PRO A 12 27.33 -6.30 -13.64
CA PRO A 12 27.25 -5.15 -12.75
C PRO A 12 25.83 -4.53 -12.79
N PHE A 13 25.37 -4.02 -11.65
CA PHE A 13 23.99 -3.56 -11.46
C PHE A 13 23.50 -2.57 -12.54
N TRP A 14 24.33 -1.63 -12.98
CA TRP A 14 23.97 -0.65 -14.02
C TRP A 14 23.61 -1.27 -15.36
N GLN A 15 24.06 -2.49 -15.67
CA GLN A 15 23.64 -3.20 -16.86
C GLN A 15 22.22 -3.72 -16.77
N THR A 16 21.67 -3.84 -15.56
CA THR A 16 20.27 -4.21 -15.34
C THR A 16 19.31 -3.04 -15.51
N LEU A 17 19.82 -1.80 -15.46
CA LEU A 17 19.06 -0.58 -15.73
C LEU A 17 18.90 -0.33 -17.23
N ASN A 18 18.35 -1.32 -17.91
CA ASN A 18 18.02 -1.23 -19.33
C ASN A 18 16.77 -0.35 -19.55
N ARG A 19 16.52 0.02 -20.82
CA ARG A 19 15.39 0.89 -21.18
C ARG A 19 14.04 0.43 -20.62
N PRO A 20 13.61 -0.85 -20.66
CA PRO A 20 12.37 -1.31 -20.05
C PRO A 20 12.29 -1.03 -18.53
N VAL A 21 13.35 -1.36 -17.80
CA VAL A 21 13.42 -1.17 -16.34
C VAL A 21 13.36 0.31 -15.99
N VAL A 22 14.20 1.15 -16.61
CA VAL A 22 14.23 2.59 -16.36
C VAL A 22 12.87 3.24 -16.66
N THR A 23 12.24 2.88 -17.79
CA THR A 23 10.93 3.42 -18.15
C THR A 23 9.85 2.98 -17.15
N LEU A 24 9.90 1.74 -16.67
CA LEU A 24 8.97 1.26 -15.65
C LEU A 24 9.15 2.00 -14.32
N LEU A 25 10.40 2.22 -13.88
CA LEU A 25 10.69 3.00 -12.67
C LEU A 25 10.21 4.45 -12.80
N LEU A 26 10.38 5.06 -13.97
CA LEU A 26 9.83 6.39 -14.25
C LEU A 26 8.31 6.42 -14.18
N LEU A 27 7.62 5.45 -14.79
CA LEU A 27 6.17 5.33 -14.71
C LEU A 27 5.69 5.17 -13.26
N GLN A 28 6.43 4.43 -12.44
CA GLN A 28 6.09 4.25 -11.03
C GLN A 28 6.27 5.55 -10.23
N LEU A 29 7.32 6.31 -10.51
CA LEU A 29 7.52 7.64 -9.94
C LEU A 29 6.37 8.58 -10.35
N MET A 30 6.02 8.61 -11.63
CA MET A 30 4.89 9.41 -12.14
C MET A 30 3.56 8.98 -11.50
N SER A 31 3.34 7.68 -11.29
CA SER A 31 2.15 7.17 -10.59
C SER A 31 2.09 7.66 -9.14
N GLY A 32 3.23 7.70 -8.44
CA GLY A 32 3.32 8.28 -7.10
C GLY A 32 2.98 9.77 -7.09
N MET A 33 3.45 10.51 -8.10
CA MET A 33 3.17 11.95 -8.25
C MET A 33 1.67 12.24 -8.50
N ILE A 34 0.93 11.31 -9.07
CA ILE A 34 -0.52 11.43 -9.27
C ILE A 34 -1.27 10.98 -8.01
N LEU A 35 -0.97 9.77 -7.52
CA LEU A 35 -1.79 9.12 -6.49
C LEU A 35 -1.64 9.73 -5.10
N SER A 36 -0.46 10.25 -4.73
CA SER A 36 -0.28 10.86 -3.42
C SER A 36 -1.13 12.11 -3.24
N PRO A 37 -1.10 13.11 -4.14
CA PRO A 37 -2.03 14.24 -4.08
C PRO A 37 -3.50 13.83 -4.12
N HIS A 38 -3.87 12.86 -4.96
CA HIS A 38 -5.23 12.34 -4.98
C HIS A 38 -5.69 11.86 -3.60
N ARG A 39 -4.93 10.99 -2.97
CA ARG A 39 -5.28 10.41 -1.66
C ARG A 39 -5.32 11.45 -0.55
N THR A 40 -4.38 12.41 -0.58
CA THR A 40 -4.29 13.45 0.43
C THR A 40 -5.44 14.44 0.35
N PHE A 41 -5.81 14.87 -0.87
CA PHE A 41 -6.77 15.94 -1.06
C PHE A 41 -8.19 15.47 -1.40
N PHE A 42 -8.40 14.21 -1.76
CA PHE A 42 -9.73 13.65 -2.00
C PHE A 42 -10.68 13.84 -0.81
N PRO A 43 -10.34 13.44 0.44
CA PRO A 43 -11.25 13.61 1.56
C PRO A 43 -11.54 15.09 1.85
N ILE A 44 -10.55 15.94 1.68
CA ILE A 44 -10.69 17.39 1.91
C ILE A 44 -11.59 18.01 0.83
N TYR A 45 -11.42 17.61 -0.44
CA TYR A 45 -12.28 18.10 -1.54
C TYR A 45 -13.76 17.79 -1.29
N ILE A 46 -14.07 16.55 -0.89
CA ILE A 46 -15.44 16.14 -0.63
C ILE A 46 -16.01 16.89 0.59
N LYS A 47 -15.19 17.12 1.63
CA LYS A 47 -15.56 17.96 2.79
C LYS A 47 -15.82 19.42 2.35
N ASP A 48 -14.96 19.99 1.51
CA ASP A 48 -15.09 21.38 1.02
C ASP A 48 -16.37 21.55 0.15
N LEU A 49 -16.89 20.47 -0.45
CA LEU A 49 -18.20 20.43 -1.11
C LEU A 49 -19.39 20.33 -0.14
N GLY A 50 -19.14 20.21 1.18
CA GLY A 50 -20.17 20.14 2.21
C GLY A 50 -20.66 18.73 2.53
N TYR A 51 -19.98 17.68 2.06
CA TYR A 51 -20.37 16.29 2.35
C TYR A 51 -19.76 15.79 3.66
N SER A 52 -20.48 14.89 4.34
CA SER A 52 -20.09 14.29 5.61
C SER A 52 -18.93 13.29 5.46
N ALA A 53 -18.26 12.97 6.58
CA ALA A 53 -17.21 11.95 6.60
C ALA A 53 -17.74 10.56 6.23
N ILE A 54 -19.02 10.27 6.46
CA ILE A 54 -19.67 9.03 6.01
C ILE A 54 -19.69 8.94 4.48
N VAL A 55 -20.03 10.02 3.79
CA VAL A 55 -20.03 10.05 2.32
C VAL A 55 -18.60 9.87 1.79
N ILE A 56 -17.62 10.55 2.38
CA ILE A 56 -16.20 10.40 2.04
C ILE A 56 -15.76 8.94 2.19
N ALA A 57 -16.09 8.33 3.34
CA ALA A 57 -15.74 6.95 3.65
C ALA A 57 -16.40 5.93 2.70
N ASN A 58 -17.67 6.14 2.35
CA ASN A 58 -18.38 5.26 1.42
C ASN A 58 -17.75 5.30 0.02
N ILE A 59 -17.39 6.48 -0.47
CA ILE A 59 -16.73 6.62 -1.78
C ILE A 59 -15.32 6.03 -1.73
N ALA A 60 -14.56 6.26 -0.64
CA ALA A 60 -13.25 5.64 -0.44
C ALA A 60 -13.35 4.11 -0.35
N THR A 61 -14.36 3.58 0.31
CA THR A 61 -14.65 2.14 0.39
C THR A 61 -14.97 1.55 -0.98
N ALA A 62 -15.79 2.20 -1.78
CA ALA A 62 -16.08 1.76 -3.15
C ALA A 62 -14.81 1.67 -4.02
N ASN A 63 -13.91 2.65 -3.89
CA ASN A 63 -12.59 2.63 -4.54
C ASN A 63 -11.74 1.43 -4.09
N GLN A 64 -11.70 1.12 -2.78
CA GLN A 64 -10.94 -0.01 -2.24
C GLN A 64 -11.51 -1.36 -2.71
N VAL A 65 -12.84 -1.50 -2.71
CA VAL A 65 -13.53 -2.70 -3.24
C VAL A 65 -13.21 -2.89 -4.72
N ALA A 66 -13.28 -1.82 -5.51
CA ALA A 66 -12.94 -1.85 -6.92
C ALA A 66 -11.48 -2.25 -7.15
N GLY A 67 -10.55 -1.70 -6.36
CA GLY A 67 -9.13 -2.06 -6.38
C GLY A 67 -8.89 -3.53 -6.04
N LEU A 68 -9.59 -4.06 -5.04
CA LEU A 68 -9.55 -5.48 -4.69
C LEU A 68 -10.03 -6.35 -5.86
N ILE A 69 -11.20 -6.06 -6.42
CA ILE A 69 -11.75 -6.82 -7.57
C ILE A 69 -10.77 -6.76 -8.75
N ALA A 70 -10.24 -5.59 -9.07
CA ALA A 70 -9.27 -5.42 -10.14
C ALA A 70 -7.98 -6.20 -9.88
N SER A 71 -7.52 -6.28 -8.62
CA SER A 71 -6.34 -7.08 -8.27
C SER A 71 -6.58 -8.59 -8.39
N LEU A 72 -7.78 -9.08 -8.16
CA LEU A 72 -8.13 -10.50 -8.34
C LEU A 72 -8.12 -10.91 -9.81
N VAL A 73 -8.57 -10.05 -10.71
CA VAL A 73 -8.62 -10.35 -12.16
C VAL A 73 -7.39 -9.85 -12.93
N GLY A 74 -6.61 -8.95 -12.35
CA GLY A 74 -5.52 -8.24 -13.02
C GLY A 74 -4.39 -9.15 -13.47
N GLY A 75 -4.12 -10.25 -12.78
CA GLY A 75 -3.14 -11.26 -13.18
C GLY A 75 -3.52 -11.90 -14.52
N SER A 76 -4.74 -12.40 -14.64
CA SER A 76 -5.23 -13.00 -15.90
C SER A 76 -5.41 -11.94 -17.00
N LEU A 77 -5.79 -10.72 -16.65
CA LEU A 77 -5.85 -9.59 -17.58
C LEU A 77 -4.45 -9.29 -18.14
N SER A 78 -3.44 -9.28 -17.29
CA SER A 78 -2.04 -9.07 -17.66
C SER A 78 -1.50 -10.19 -18.55
N ASP A 79 -1.94 -11.43 -18.34
CA ASP A 79 -1.56 -12.57 -19.17
C ASP A 79 -2.29 -12.55 -20.54
N SER A 80 -3.53 -12.08 -20.61
CA SER A 80 -4.34 -12.05 -21.85
C SER A 80 -4.07 -10.83 -22.72
N LEU A 81 -4.06 -9.61 -22.16
CA LEU A 81 -3.83 -8.36 -22.90
C LEU A 81 -2.33 -8.04 -23.06
N GLY A 82 -1.50 -8.61 -22.18
CA GLY A 82 -0.06 -8.33 -22.07
C GLY A 82 0.24 -7.17 -21.11
N ARG A 83 1.42 -7.24 -20.51
CA ARG A 83 1.89 -6.38 -19.41
C ARG A 83 1.74 -4.87 -19.69
N LYS A 84 2.19 -4.43 -20.88
CA LYS A 84 2.14 -3.03 -21.30
C LYS A 84 0.69 -2.50 -21.40
N ALA A 85 -0.21 -3.28 -22.00
CA ALA A 85 -1.61 -2.87 -22.15
C ALA A 85 -2.33 -2.83 -20.78
N THR A 86 -1.99 -3.76 -19.88
CA THR A 86 -2.53 -3.76 -18.52
C THR A 86 -2.08 -2.52 -17.74
N LEU A 87 -0.79 -2.15 -17.82
CA LEU A 87 -0.30 -0.89 -17.25
C LEU A 87 -0.99 0.34 -17.86
N LEU A 88 -1.24 0.33 -19.16
CA LEU A 88 -1.94 1.42 -19.84
C LEU A 88 -3.37 1.60 -19.32
N LEU A 89 -4.11 0.50 -19.15
CA LEU A 89 -5.45 0.52 -18.55
C LEU A 89 -5.42 1.08 -17.12
N GLY A 90 -4.43 0.70 -16.34
CA GLY A 90 -4.24 1.26 -14.99
C GLY A 90 -4.00 2.77 -15.00
N ASN A 91 -3.14 3.26 -15.90
CA ASN A 91 -2.85 4.68 -16.05
C ASN A 91 -4.06 5.48 -16.56
N LEU A 92 -4.91 4.89 -17.43
CA LEU A 92 -6.18 5.49 -17.82
C LEU A 92 -7.15 5.59 -16.63
N GLY A 93 -7.13 4.63 -15.71
CA GLY A 93 -7.89 4.73 -14.46
C GLY A 93 -7.45 5.92 -13.61
N TYR A 94 -6.15 6.23 -13.53
CA TYR A 94 -5.65 7.41 -12.84
C TYR A 94 -6.08 8.72 -13.52
N LEU A 95 -6.09 8.74 -14.86
CA LEU A 95 -6.60 9.87 -15.63
C LEU A 95 -8.08 10.14 -15.29
N VAL A 96 -8.91 9.07 -15.28
CA VAL A 96 -10.33 9.19 -14.92
C VAL A 96 -10.51 9.65 -13.47
N ALA A 97 -9.71 9.12 -12.52
CA ALA A 97 -9.74 9.57 -11.13
C ALA A 97 -9.41 11.06 -10.98
N SER A 98 -8.54 11.62 -11.83
CA SER A 98 -8.19 13.05 -11.78
C SER A 98 -9.37 13.97 -12.10
N LEU A 99 -10.39 13.49 -12.85
CA LEU A 99 -11.61 14.24 -13.14
C LEU A 99 -12.50 14.45 -11.90
N VAL A 100 -12.27 13.73 -10.81
CA VAL A 100 -13.01 13.88 -9.54
C VAL A 100 -13.02 15.32 -9.09
N PHE A 101 -11.87 16.00 -9.14
CA PHE A 101 -11.72 17.38 -8.66
C PHE A 101 -12.38 18.47 -9.56
N LEU A 102 -12.99 18.06 -10.67
CA LEU A 102 -13.84 18.91 -11.52
C LEU A 102 -15.34 18.64 -11.29
N SER A 103 -15.70 17.57 -10.59
CA SER A 103 -17.09 17.16 -10.40
C SER A 103 -17.63 17.61 -9.05
N HIS A 104 -18.80 18.25 -9.03
CA HIS A 104 -19.49 18.66 -7.79
C HIS A 104 -20.58 17.65 -7.38
N SER A 105 -20.90 16.68 -8.24
CA SER A 105 -21.93 15.67 -7.97
C SER A 105 -21.33 14.46 -7.24
N PRO A 106 -21.86 14.08 -6.06
CA PRO A 106 -21.32 12.95 -5.28
C PRO A 106 -21.44 11.62 -6.05
N GLY A 107 -22.47 11.45 -6.87
CA GLY A 107 -22.63 10.26 -7.72
C GLY A 107 -21.52 10.14 -8.78
N TRP A 108 -21.21 11.23 -9.48
CA TRP A 108 -20.11 11.24 -10.46
C TRP A 108 -18.75 11.09 -9.78
N ILE A 109 -18.54 11.74 -8.64
CA ILE A 109 -17.33 11.58 -7.84
C ILE A 109 -17.14 10.11 -7.45
N ALA A 110 -18.20 9.44 -6.97
CA ALA A 110 -18.15 8.02 -6.61
C ALA A 110 -17.79 7.14 -7.83
N VAL A 111 -18.40 7.37 -8.99
CA VAL A 111 -18.10 6.61 -10.22
C VAL A 111 -16.65 6.82 -10.65
N LEU A 112 -16.20 8.06 -10.77
CA LEU A 112 -14.86 8.41 -11.22
C LEU A 112 -13.79 7.86 -10.26
N TRP A 113 -14.03 7.97 -8.94
CA TRP A 113 -13.13 7.47 -7.92
C TRP A 113 -13.06 5.95 -7.89
N THR A 114 -14.19 5.27 -8.10
CA THR A 114 -14.27 3.80 -8.20
C THR A 114 -13.51 3.29 -9.43
N ILE A 115 -13.62 3.97 -10.56
CA ILE A 115 -12.82 3.66 -11.78
C ILE A 115 -11.32 3.85 -11.47
N GLY A 116 -10.96 4.88 -10.71
CA GLY A 116 -9.59 5.07 -10.21
C GLY A 116 -9.09 3.88 -9.38
N GLY A 117 -9.95 3.31 -8.54
CA GLY A 117 -9.65 2.09 -7.76
C GLY A 117 -9.40 0.87 -8.65
N LEU A 118 -10.22 0.66 -9.67
CA LEU A 118 -9.97 -0.37 -10.70
C LEU A 118 -8.60 -0.15 -11.36
N GLY A 119 -8.32 1.10 -11.76
CA GLY A 119 -7.03 1.48 -12.34
C GLY A 119 -5.84 1.14 -11.44
N LEU A 120 -5.95 1.44 -10.15
CA LEU A 120 -4.90 1.15 -9.15
C LEU A 120 -4.61 -0.36 -9.06
N GLY A 121 -5.64 -1.19 -8.96
CA GLY A 121 -5.50 -2.65 -8.87
C GLY A 121 -4.84 -3.23 -10.12
N VAL A 122 -5.29 -2.80 -11.30
CA VAL A 122 -4.74 -3.23 -12.60
C VAL A 122 -3.29 -2.74 -12.78
N HIS A 123 -3.00 -1.49 -12.43
CA HIS A 123 -1.65 -0.91 -12.53
C HIS A 123 -0.64 -1.65 -11.64
N THR A 124 -1.00 -1.91 -10.40
CA THR A 124 -0.12 -2.57 -9.43
C THR A 124 0.32 -3.94 -9.92
N LEU A 125 -0.63 -4.74 -10.40
CA LEU A 125 -0.32 -6.09 -10.90
C LEU A 125 0.39 -6.05 -12.26
N GLY A 126 -0.04 -5.19 -13.17
CA GLY A 126 0.62 -4.99 -14.47
C GLY A 126 2.08 -4.56 -14.30
N GLY A 127 2.34 -3.63 -13.36
CA GLY A 127 3.69 -3.15 -13.05
C GLY A 127 4.58 -4.22 -12.44
N GLN A 128 4.09 -4.95 -11.45
CA GLN A 128 4.85 -6.06 -10.83
C GLN A 128 5.12 -7.19 -11.83
N SER A 129 4.13 -7.55 -12.65
CA SER A 129 4.30 -8.58 -13.67
C SER A 129 5.30 -8.16 -14.75
N TYR A 130 5.23 -6.91 -15.21
CA TYR A 130 6.20 -6.36 -16.17
C TYR A 130 7.62 -6.36 -15.58
N LEU A 131 7.74 -5.93 -14.31
CA LEU A 131 9.01 -5.92 -13.60
C LEU A 131 9.66 -7.31 -13.55
N MET A 132 8.87 -8.35 -13.20
CA MET A 132 9.36 -9.74 -13.16
C MET A 132 9.84 -10.24 -14.53
N ASP A 133 9.23 -9.76 -15.62
CA ASP A 133 9.61 -10.14 -16.98
C ASP A 133 10.92 -9.49 -17.45
N VAL A 134 11.23 -8.26 -16.98
CA VAL A 134 12.35 -7.46 -17.52
C VAL A 134 13.54 -7.34 -16.57
N ALA A 135 13.34 -7.58 -15.27
CA ALA A 135 14.42 -7.51 -14.28
C ALA A 135 15.32 -8.76 -14.35
N ALA A 136 16.64 -8.55 -14.31
CA ALA A 136 17.57 -9.66 -14.21
C ALA A 136 17.37 -10.45 -12.91
N ARG A 137 17.30 -11.78 -12.98
CA ARG A 137 16.99 -12.68 -11.84
C ARG A 137 17.84 -12.39 -10.59
N GLY A 138 19.13 -12.08 -10.78
CA GLY A 138 20.05 -11.78 -9.68
C GLY A 138 19.82 -10.44 -8.98
N TYR A 139 19.01 -9.52 -9.56
CA TYR A 139 18.74 -8.17 -9.05
C TYR A 139 17.25 -7.88 -8.86
N LEU A 140 16.38 -8.88 -8.98
CA LEU A 140 14.93 -8.71 -8.88
C LEU A 140 14.51 -8.02 -7.58
N GLY A 141 15.11 -8.39 -6.44
CA GLY A 141 14.83 -7.76 -5.16
C GLY A 141 15.19 -6.28 -5.13
N LEU A 142 16.37 -5.91 -5.65
CA LEU A 142 16.82 -4.51 -5.69
C LEU A 142 15.94 -3.67 -6.64
N VAL A 143 15.64 -4.19 -7.84
CA VAL A 143 14.78 -3.49 -8.80
C VAL A 143 13.35 -3.35 -8.28
N SER A 144 12.84 -4.37 -7.55
CA SER A 144 11.53 -4.29 -6.86
C SER A 144 11.54 -3.21 -5.76
N ALA A 145 12.63 -3.09 -5.01
CA ALA A 145 12.78 -2.02 -4.02
C ALA A 145 12.78 -0.65 -4.69
N LEU A 146 13.53 -0.47 -5.78
CA LEU A 146 13.54 0.78 -6.56
C LEU A 146 12.17 1.10 -7.17
N PHE A 147 11.43 0.09 -7.60
CA PHE A 147 10.06 0.24 -8.11
C PHE A 147 9.14 0.81 -7.02
N ASN A 148 9.17 0.23 -5.81
CA ASN A 148 8.37 0.75 -4.69
C ASN A 148 8.84 2.13 -4.24
N TRP A 149 10.15 2.38 -4.23
CA TRP A 149 10.72 3.69 -3.92
C TRP A 149 10.32 4.76 -4.94
N GLY A 150 10.22 4.39 -6.23
CA GLY A 150 9.73 5.29 -7.27
C GLY A 150 8.38 5.89 -6.88
N TYR A 151 7.42 5.06 -6.48
CA TYR A 151 6.11 5.51 -6.01
C TYR A 151 6.21 6.47 -4.80
N THR A 152 6.99 6.09 -3.79
CA THR A 152 7.14 6.88 -2.56
C THR A 152 7.81 8.23 -2.83
N LEU A 153 8.88 8.23 -3.64
CA LEU A 153 9.59 9.46 -4.03
C LEU A 153 8.70 10.38 -4.89
N GLY A 154 7.97 9.80 -5.85
CA GLY A 154 7.02 10.56 -6.65
C GLY A 154 5.99 11.27 -5.79
N GLY A 155 5.41 10.55 -4.84
CA GLY A 155 4.45 11.12 -3.89
C GLY A 155 5.04 12.21 -3.00
N ALA A 156 6.24 11.98 -2.47
CA ALA A 156 6.95 12.94 -1.62
C ALA A 156 7.29 14.23 -2.36
N LEU A 157 7.68 14.14 -3.63
CA LEU A 157 8.01 15.31 -4.46
C LEU A 157 6.77 16.10 -4.89
N ALA A 158 5.69 15.41 -5.28
CA ALA A 158 4.51 16.06 -5.82
C ALA A 158 3.60 16.67 -4.76
N SER A 159 3.54 16.09 -3.56
CA SER A 159 2.58 16.55 -2.55
C SER A 159 2.76 18.01 -2.15
N PRO A 160 3.96 18.54 -1.84
CA PRO A 160 4.13 19.96 -1.50
C PRO A 160 3.74 20.90 -2.65
N ILE A 161 4.07 20.51 -3.88
CA ILE A 161 3.70 21.26 -5.09
C ILE A 161 2.18 21.31 -5.24
N ALA A 162 1.52 20.17 -5.04
CA ALA A 162 0.07 20.05 -5.09
C ALA A 162 -0.64 20.90 -4.02
N GLY A 163 -0.11 20.90 -2.78
CA GLY A 163 -0.65 21.72 -1.69
C GLY A 163 -0.55 23.21 -2.00
N LEU A 164 0.61 23.66 -2.47
CA LEU A 164 0.83 25.05 -2.85
C LEU A 164 -0.06 25.46 -4.04
N LEU A 165 -0.23 24.59 -5.03
CA LEU A 165 -1.09 24.82 -6.17
C LEU A 165 -2.56 24.97 -5.74
N LEU A 166 -3.02 24.07 -4.88
CA LEU A 166 -4.40 24.13 -4.33
C LEU A 166 -4.64 25.42 -3.54
N GLU A 167 -3.67 25.82 -2.71
CA GLU A 167 -3.81 26.98 -1.85
C GLU A 167 -3.88 28.28 -2.68
N ARG A 168 -3.11 28.35 -3.79
CA ARG A 168 -3.04 29.56 -4.64
C ARG A 168 -4.09 29.60 -5.74
N SER A 169 -4.48 28.47 -6.29
CA SER A 169 -5.22 28.42 -7.55
C SER A 169 -6.49 27.56 -7.49
N GLY A 170 -6.75 26.91 -6.36
CA GLY A 170 -7.96 26.09 -6.15
C GLY A 170 -7.97 24.76 -6.91
N TYR A 171 -9.07 24.05 -6.74
CA TYR A 171 -9.21 22.65 -7.25
C TYR A 171 -9.27 22.57 -8.77
N THR A 172 -9.76 23.58 -9.48
CA THR A 172 -9.89 23.52 -10.95
C THR A 172 -8.53 23.43 -11.62
N LEU A 173 -7.58 24.33 -11.27
CA LEU A 173 -6.23 24.28 -11.85
C LEU A 173 -5.48 23.01 -11.38
N PHE A 174 -5.62 22.66 -10.11
CA PHE A 174 -5.08 21.40 -9.56
C PHE A 174 -5.52 20.18 -10.37
N ALA A 175 -6.84 20.07 -10.68
CA ALA A 175 -7.36 18.99 -11.50
C ALA A 175 -6.75 18.96 -12.91
N TRP A 176 -6.66 20.10 -13.59
CA TRP A 176 -6.07 20.17 -14.91
C TRP A 176 -4.58 19.81 -14.94
N VAL A 177 -3.82 20.19 -13.91
CA VAL A 177 -2.42 19.78 -13.76
C VAL A 177 -2.32 18.25 -13.56
N LEU A 178 -3.16 17.67 -12.71
CA LEU A 178 -3.21 16.20 -12.52
C LEU A 178 -3.60 15.47 -13.81
N ILE A 179 -4.61 15.96 -14.54
CA ILE A 179 -5.05 15.42 -15.82
C ILE A 179 -3.91 15.48 -16.84
N GLY A 180 -3.24 16.63 -16.97
CA GLY A 180 -2.11 16.79 -17.87
C GLY A 180 -0.96 15.85 -17.55
N PHE A 181 -0.66 15.65 -16.25
CA PHE A 181 0.36 14.74 -15.81
C PHE A 181 -0.03 13.27 -16.00
N ALA A 182 -1.31 12.92 -15.80
CA ALA A 182 -1.86 11.59 -16.10
C ALA A 182 -1.82 11.28 -17.60
N LEU A 183 -2.15 12.24 -18.46
CA LEU A 183 -2.00 12.12 -19.91
C LEU A 183 -0.55 11.89 -20.32
N LEU A 184 0.38 12.63 -19.71
CA LEU A 184 1.82 12.42 -19.92
C LEU A 184 2.24 11.00 -19.52
N THR A 185 1.73 10.49 -18.39
CA THR A 185 2.00 9.12 -17.93
C THR A 185 1.45 8.08 -18.92
N VAL A 186 0.24 8.29 -19.44
CA VAL A 186 -0.35 7.47 -20.49
C VAL A 186 0.51 7.50 -21.77
N ALA A 187 0.97 8.69 -22.17
CA ALA A 187 1.85 8.86 -23.34
C ALA A 187 3.20 8.15 -23.16
N VAL A 188 3.85 8.30 -21.98
CA VAL A 188 5.11 7.59 -21.66
C VAL A 188 4.90 6.08 -21.71
N ASN A 189 3.81 5.57 -21.13
CA ASN A 189 3.48 4.16 -21.20
C ASN A 189 3.31 3.72 -22.67
N GLN A 190 2.53 4.46 -23.45
CA GLN A 190 2.21 4.05 -24.82
C GLN A 190 3.41 4.12 -25.77
N PHE A 191 4.20 5.18 -25.71
CA PHE A 191 5.24 5.47 -26.72
C PHE A 191 6.65 5.13 -26.27
N VAL A 192 6.94 5.15 -24.97
CA VAL A 192 8.29 4.95 -24.44
C VAL A 192 8.50 3.57 -23.85
N LEU A 193 7.49 3.00 -23.15
CA LEU A 193 7.60 1.66 -22.56
C LEU A 193 7.63 0.60 -23.67
N PRO A 194 8.68 -0.23 -23.77
CA PRO A 194 8.71 -1.35 -24.72
C PRO A 194 7.63 -2.40 -24.39
N ARG A 195 7.36 -3.32 -25.32
CA ARG A 195 6.56 -4.51 -25.03
C ARG A 195 7.37 -5.47 -24.18
N SER A 196 6.71 -6.21 -23.28
CA SER A 196 7.37 -7.29 -22.54
C SER A 196 7.87 -8.36 -23.51
N PRO A 197 9.08 -8.90 -23.30
CA PRO A 197 9.64 -9.95 -24.15
C PRO A 197 8.95 -11.31 -23.95
N VAL A 198 8.17 -11.47 -22.89
CA VAL A 198 7.51 -12.75 -22.56
C VAL A 198 6.29 -12.96 -23.43
N GLU A 199 6.25 -14.11 -24.11
CA GLU A 199 5.11 -14.53 -24.93
C GLU A 199 3.86 -14.80 -24.06
N ARG A 200 2.71 -14.48 -24.64
CA ARG A 200 1.42 -14.56 -23.96
C ARG A 200 0.89 -15.98 -24.03
N HIS A 201 0.67 -16.59 -22.91
CA HIS A 201 -0.17 -17.77 -22.83
C HIS A 201 -1.49 -17.34 -22.19
N ALA A 202 -2.56 -17.31 -22.98
CA ALA A 202 -3.91 -17.03 -22.50
C ALA A 202 -4.30 -18.08 -21.44
N ARG A 203 -4.02 -17.82 -20.18
CA ARG A 203 -4.51 -18.64 -19.08
C ARG A 203 -5.97 -18.25 -18.79
N ARG A 204 -6.86 -19.22 -18.82
CA ARG A 204 -8.24 -19.03 -18.37
C ARG A 204 -8.21 -18.64 -16.88
N LEU A 205 -9.09 -17.70 -16.53
CA LEU A 205 -9.36 -17.34 -15.12
C LEU A 205 -9.74 -18.60 -14.37
N ASP A 206 -8.85 -19.05 -13.50
CA ASP A 206 -9.11 -20.17 -12.60
C ASP A 206 -9.48 -19.63 -11.21
N LEU A 207 -10.76 -19.32 -11.03
CA LEU A 207 -11.31 -18.86 -9.75
C LEU A 207 -11.06 -19.89 -8.61
N LYS A 208 -10.90 -21.18 -8.94
CA LYS A 208 -10.63 -22.21 -7.91
C LYS A 208 -9.27 -22.01 -7.25
N ARG A 209 -8.29 -21.40 -7.93
CA ARG A 209 -7.00 -21.05 -7.34
C ARG A 209 -7.11 -19.97 -6.25
N PHE A 210 -8.08 -19.06 -6.34
CA PHE A 210 -8.30 -18.02 -5.33
C PHE A 210 -9.05 -18.55 -4.11
N LEU A 211 -9.80 -19.65 -4.25
CA LEU A 211 -10.54 -20.30 -3.16
C LEU A 211 -9.73 -21.44 -2.51
N GLY A 212 -8.57 -21.80 -3.05
CA GLY A 212 -7.73 -22.91 -2.60
C GLY A 212 -6.90 -22.63 -1.33
N TYR A 213 -7.45 -21.88 -0.37
CA TYR A 213 -6.77 -21.57 0.90
C TYR A 213 -7.31 -22.40 2.09
N GLY A 214 -8.25 -23.34 1.87
CA GLY A 214 -8.94 -24.04 2.96
C GLY A 214 -8.00 -24.81 3.90
N ASP A 215 -6.94 -25.38 3.38
CA ASP A 215 -5.91 -26.12 4.13
C ASP A 215 -5.02 -25.24 5.00
N ILE A 216 -4.73 -24.01 4.55
CA ILE A 216 -3.88 -23.07 5.31
C ILE A 216 -4.71 -22.14 6.19
N ALA A 217 -5.94 -21.81 5.78
CA ALA A 217 -6.81 -20.88 6.49
C ALA A 217 -7.20 -21.37 7.90
N ALA A 218 -7.22 -22.69 8.13
CA ALA A 218 -7.55 -23.31 9.41
C ALA A 218 -6.35 -23.43 10.37
N ARG A 219 -5.13 -23.20 9.91
CA ARG A 219 -3.92 -23.29 10.76
C ARG A 219 -3.88 -22.13 11.75
N ARG A 220 -3.67 -22.43 13.02
CA ARG A 220 -3.66 -21.44 14.11
C ARG A 220 -2.63 -20.31 13.86
N THR A 221 -1.44 -20.64 13.40
CA THR A 221 -0.39 -19.69 13.04
C THR A 221 -0.82 -18.74 11.92
N VAL A 222 -1.51 -19.23 10.88
CA VAL A 222 -2.01 -18.42 9.75
C VAL A 222 -3.15 -17.51 10.19
N VAL A 223 -4.04 -17.98 11.06
CA VAL A 223 -5.12 -17.17 11.65
C VAL A 223 -4.52 -16.02 12.48
N LEU A 224 -3.53 -16.32 13.33
CA LEU A 224 -2.85 -15.30 14.13
C LEU A 224 -2.10 -14.28 13.25
N LEU A 225 -1.39 -14.73 12.21
CA LEU A 225 -0.74 -13.85 11.24
C LEU A 225 -1.76 -12.95 10.50
N SER A 226 -2.91 -13.51 10.14
CA SER A 226 -4.00 -12.75 9.51
C SER A 226 -4.54 -11.67 10.45
N ALA A 227 -4.73 -11.97 11.73
CA ALA A 227 -5.13 -11.00 12.74
C ALA A 227 -4.05 -9.92 12.97
N LEU A 228 -2.76 -10.32 13.07
CA LEU A 228 -1.62 -9.41 13.19
C LEU A 228 -1.44 -8.50 11.96
N ARG A 229 -1.97 -8.88 10.80
CA ARG A 229 -2.03 -8.05 9.61
C ARG A 229 -3.27 -7.18 9.58
N PHE A 230 -4.41 -7.72 9.96
CA PHE A 230 -5.72 -7.07 9.90
C PHE A 230 -5.81 -5.87 10.85
N LEU A 231 -5.49 -6.06 12.13
CA LEU A 231 -5.68 -5.03 13.16
C LEU A 231 -4.88 -3.73 12.92
N PRO A 232 -3.57 -3.77 12.64
CA PRO A 232 -2.83 -2.54 12.33
C PRO A 232 -3.27 -1.91 11.01
N THR A 233 -3.78 -2.71 10.07
CA THR A 233 -4.29 -2.19 8.79
C THR A 233 -5.60 -1.43 8.97
N LEU A 234 -6.46 -1.81 9.91
CA LEU A 234 -7.65 -1.02 10.28
C LEU A 234 -7.24 0.41 10.69
N ALA A 235 -6.26 0.51 11.61
CA ALA A 235 -5.74 1.80 12.05
C ALA A 235 -5.11 2.59 10.88
N TYR A 236 -4.35 1.92 10.02
CA TYR A 236 -3.75 2.53 8.84
C TYR A 236 -4.79 3.08 7.86
N ALA A 237 -5.88 2.34 7.61
CA ALA A 237 -6.97 2.78 6.75
C ALA A 237 -7.67 4.02 7.30
N MET A 238 -7.95 4.04 8.62
CA MET A 238 -8.52 5.21 9.31
C MET A 238 -7.57 6.41 9.23
N MET A 239 -6.28 6.23 9.53
CA MET A 239 -5.30 7.31 9.46
C MET A 239 -5.18 7.87 8.04
N GLY A 240 -5.09 7.02 7.02
CA GLY A 240 -4.94 7.43 5.63
C GLY A 240 -6.10 8.29 5.12
N LEU A 241 -7.32 8.05 5.61
CA LEU A 241 -8.52 8.78 5.24
C LEU A 241 -8.75 10.03 6.10
N LEU A 242 -8.56 9.90 7.42
CA LEU A 242 -9.07 10.87 8.40
C LEU A 242 -8.02 11.87 8.89
N VAL A 243 -6.71 11.56 8.85
CA VAL A 243 -5.69 12.51 9.33
C VAL A 243 -5.66 13.78 8.48
N PRO A 244 -5.77 13.74 7.13
CA PRO A 244 -5.93 14.98 6.36
C PRO A 244 -7.12 15.82 6.80
N LEU A 245 -8.27 15.19 7.15
CA LEU A 245 -9.46 15.88 7.67
C LEU A 245 -9.23 16.48 9.06
N LEU A 246 -8.50 15.77 9.94
CA LEU A 246 -8.11 16.30 11.25
C LEU A 246 -7.20 17.53 11.15
N LEU A 247 -6.19 17.45 10.27
CA LEU A 247 -5.28 18.56 10.02
C LEU A 247 -6.04 19.79 9.49
N ASP A 248 -6.95 19.57 8.55
CA ASP A 248 -7.80 20.63 8.00
C ASP A 248 -8.73 21.23 9.09
N ALA A 249 -9.34 20.39 9.93
CA ALA A 249 -10.17 20.81 11.07
C ALA A 249 -9.34 21.53 12.15
N ALA A 250 -8.06 21.21 12.31
CA ALA A 250 -7.12 21.89 13.21
C ALA A 250 -6.55 23.20 12.61
N GLY A 251 -7.05 23.64 11.44
CA GLY A 251 -6.64 24.88 10.78
C GLY A 251 -5.38 24.81 9.95
N ALA A 252 -4.95 23.61 9.56
CA ALA A 252 -3.80 23.46 8.65
C ALA A 252 -4.14 24.01 7.26
N SER A 253 -3.21 24.75 6.65
CA SER A 253 -3.30 25.08 5.24
C SER A 253 -3.12 23.84 4.35
N LYS A 254 -3.59 23.90 3.11
CA LYS A 254 -3.42 22.79 2.15
C LYS A 254 -1.94 22.44 1.94
N THR A 255 -1.04 23.45 2.03
CA THR A 255 0.40 23.26 1.99
C THR A 255 0.92 22.48 3.19
N VAL A 256 0.46 22.75 4.40
CA VAL A 256 0.85 21.99 5.61
C VAL A 256 0.37 20.55 5.53
N ILE A 257 -0.85 20.29 5.04
CA ILE A 257 -1.38 18.94 4.84
C ILE A 257 -0.55 18.19 3.79
N ALA A 258 -0.12 18.86 2.74
CA ALA A 258 0.77 18.28 1.73
C ALA A 258 2.15 17.91 2.31
N TRP A 259 2.71 18.76 3.16
CA TRP A 259 3.95 18.46 3.87
C TRP A 259 3.80 17.29 4.84
N TYR A 260 2.64 17.16 5.50
CA TYR A 260 2.36 15.98 6.30
C TYR A 260 2.48 14.70 5.47
N ALA A 261 1.88 14.65 4.27
CA ALA A 261 1.99 13.49 3.40
C ALA A 261 3.46 13.19 3.02
N THR A 262 4.21 14.22 2.63
CA THR A 262 5.64 14.09 2.29
C THR A 262 6.47 13.57 3.46
N VAL A 263 6.37 14.23 4.62
CA VAL A 263 7.14 13.85 5.81
C VAL A 263 6.77 12.44 6.26
N SER A 264 5.49 12.08 6.26
CA SER A 264 5.04 10.73 6.61
C SER A 264 5.62 9.68 5.67
N PHE A 265 5.67 9.91 4.36
CA PHE A 265 6.29 8.98 3.41
C PHE A 265 7.80 8.85 3.61
N VAL A 266 8.51 9.96 3.78
CA VAL A 266 9.96 9.94 4.00
C VAL A 266 10.30 9.24 5.31
N VAL A 267 9.61 9.58 6.40
CA VAL A 267 9.82 8.93 7.71
C VAL A 267 9.46 7.45 7.64
N ALA A 268 8.38 7.07 6.96
CA ALA A 268 8.02 5.67 6.77
C ALA A 268 9.09 4.90 5.97
N ALA A 269 9.62 5.47 4.91
CA ALA A 269 10.68 4.84 4.12
C ALA A 269 11.97 4.65 4.95
N LEU A 270 12.38 5.65 5.71
CA LEU A 270 13.55 5.57 6.59
C LEU A 270 13.34 4.57 7.75
N SER A 271 12.15 4.59 8.35
CA SER A 271 11.82 3.68 9.45
C SER A 271 11.88 2.21 9.01
N GLN A 272 11.44 1.88 7.80
CA GLN A 272 11.53 0.51 7.27
C GLN A 272 12.97 0.01 7.19
N LEU A 273 13.92 0.86 6.78
CA LEU A 273 15.35 0.51 6.73
C LEU A 273 15.92 0.27 8.13
N VAL A 274 15.59 1.15 9.08
CA VAL A 274 16.04 1.04 10.48
C VAL A 274 15.46 -0.22 11.13
N VAL A 275 14.16 -0.44 10.96
CA VAL A 275 13.43 -1.57 11.55
C VAL A 275 13.84 -2.91 10.92
N GLY A 276 14.13 -2.95 9.61
CA GLY A 276 14.70 -4.13 8.97
C GLY A 276 16.02 -4.53 9.62
N ARG A 277 16.97 -3.57 9.76
CA ARG A 277 18.24 -3.82 10.45
C ARG A 277 18.06 -4.19 11.93
N ALA A 278 17.11 -3.57 12.61
CA ALA A 278 16.79 -3.90 13.99
C ALA A 278 16.29 -5.34 14.13
N ALA A 279 15.45 -5.80 13.19
CA ALA A 279 14.97 -7.18 13.15
C ALA A 279 16.09 -8.18 12.91
N ASP A 280 17.05 -7.86 12.02
CA ASP A 280 18.22 -8.71 11.77
C ASP A 280 19.14 -8.79 13.00
N ARG A 281 19.27 -7.71 13.78
CA ARG A 281 20.19 -7.64 14.92
C ARG A 281 19.58 -8.15 16.24
N TRP A 282 18.32 -7.82 16.50
CA TRP A 282 17.64 -8.06 17.79
C TRP A 282 16.46 -9.03 17.68
N GLY A 283 16.21 -9.55 16.48
CA GLY A 283 15.13 -10.48 16.17
C GLY A 283 13.81 -9.79 15.79
N ALA A 284 13.07 -10.43 14.89
CA ALA A 284 11.83 -9.92 14.35
C ALA A 284 10.74 -9.71 15.43
N LYS A 285 10.71 -10.52 16.50
CA LYS A 285 9.75 -10.41 17.60
C LYS A 285 9.81 -9.04 18.28
N LEU A 286 11.02 -8.63 18.71
CA LEU A 286 11.23 -7.36 19.42
C LEU A 286 10.97 -6.17 18.50
N ALA A 287 11.47 -6.22 17.26
CA ALA A 287 11.23 -5.18 16.26
C ALA A 287 9.73 -5.00 15.98
N THR A 288 8.98 -6.10 15.84
CA THR A 288 7.52 -6.06 15.62
C THR A 288 6.79 -5.50 16.84
N ALA A 289 7.15 -5.91 18.06
CA ALA A 289 6.55 -5.38 19.29
C ALA A 289 6.78 -3.86 19.42
N ALA A 290 8.00 -3.39 19.12
CA ALA A 290 8.32 -1.96 19.12
C ALA A 290 7.46 -1.18 18.11
N MET A 291 7.23 -1.73 16.90
CA MET A 291 6.39 -1.08 15.89
C MET A 291 4.91 -1.11 16.24
N PHE A 292 4.39 -2.16 16.88
CA PHE A 292 3.04 -2.13 17.43
C PHE A 292 2.89 -1.07 18.51
N THR A 293 3.86 -0.95 19.42
CA THR A 293 3.87 0.10 20.45
C THR A 293 3.89 1.50 19.83
N ALA A 294 4.71 1.72 18.82
CA ALA A 294 4.77 2.99 18.09
C ALA A 294 3.46 3.30 17.36
N LEU A 295 2.83 2.29 16.72
CA LEU A 295 1.52 2.45 16.08
C LEU A 295 0.44 2.85 17.09
N ILE A 296 0.37 2.13 18.22
CA ILE A 296 -0.59 2.42 19.30
C ILE A 296 -0.36 3.84 19.85
N ALA A 297 0.88 4.23 20.11
CA ALA A 297 1.22 5.57 20.58
C ALA A 297 0.79 6.65 19.55
N GLY A 298 1.07 6.45 18.26
CA GLY A 298 0.62 7.36 17.20
C GLY A 298 -0.89 7.47 17.12
N VAL A 299 -1.61 6.35 17.13
CA VAL A 299 -3.07 6.33 17.04
C VAL A 299 -3.72 6.94 18.28
N LEU A 300 -3.24 6.60 19.48
CA LEU A 300 -3.76 7.21 20.73
C LEU A 300 -3.42 8.71 20.83
N GLY A 301 -2.30 9.15 20.28
CA GLY A 301 -1.98 10.57 20.14
C GLY A 301 -2.99 11.32 19.26
N LEU A 302 -3.41 10.75 18.14
CA LEU A 302 -4.49 11.28 17.31
C LEU A 302 -5.82 11.32 18.06
N ALA A 303 -6.09 10.33 18.90
CA ALA A 303 -7.31 10.24 19.70
C ALA A 303 -7.35 11.30 20.81
N ALA A 304 -6.24 11.51 21.50
CA ALA A 304 -6.18 12.39 22.66
C ALA A 304 -6.14 13.88 22.28
N TRP A 305 -5.54 14.23 21.14
CA TRP A 305 -5.34 15.63 20.72
C TRP A 305 -5.81 15.89 19.28
N PRO A 306 -7.06 15.57 18.91
CA PRO A 306 -7.54 15.66 17.53
C PRO A 306 -7.60 17.09 16.97
N SER A 307 -7.59 18.11 17.84
CA SER A 307 -7.66 19.52 17.46
C SER A 307 -6.30 20.24 17.50
N HIS A 308 -5.22 19.54 17.91
CA HIS A 308 -3.92 20.18 18.05
C HIS A 308 -3.04 19.87 16.83
N LEU A 309 -2.90 20.83 15.94
CA LEU A 309 -2.25 20.70 14.62
C LEU A 309 -0.96 19.87 14.65
N TRP A 310 0.02 20.28 15.46
CA TRP A 310 1.36 19.64 15.45
C TRP A 310 1.37 18.27 16.12
N LEU A 311 0.47 18.02 17.08
CA LEU A 311 0.31 16.70 17.69
C LEU A 311 -0.38 15.74 16.71
N VAL A 312 -1.38 16.19 15.96
CA VAL A 312 -1.99 15.41 14.86
C VAL A 312 -0.94 15.08 13.81
N PHE A 313 -0.13 16.07 13.39
CA PHE A 313 0.94 15.89 12.42
C PHE A 313 1.96 14.84 12.89
N ALA A 314 2.51 14.99 14.10
CA ALA A 314 3.51 14.07 14.64
C ALA A 314 2.96 12.68 14.89
N SER A 315 1.78 12.57 15.50
CA SER A 315 1.14 11.29 15.82
C SER A 315 0.72 10.52 14.57
N GLY A 316 0.18 11.21 13.57
CA GLY A 316 -0.14 10.63 12.27
C GLY A 316 1.11 10.13 11.54
N THR A 317 2.19 10.92 11.53
CA THR A 317 3.47 10.52 10.95
C THR A 317 4.04 9.27 11.63
N LEU A 318 4.04 9.23 12.97
CA LEU A 318 4.49 8.08 13.74
C LEU A 318 3.66 6.83 13.42
N GLY A 319 2.32 6.97 13.38
CA GLY A 319 1.42 5.86 13.08
C GLY A 319 1.62 5.30 11.67
N ILE A 320 1.74 6.16 10.66
CA ILE A 320 2.02 5.74 9.27
C ILE A 320 3.37 5.03 9.17
N ALA A 321 4.43 5.60 9.77
CA ALA A 321 5.76 5.00 9.75
C ALA A 321 5.76 3.61 10.42
N ALA A 322 5.10 3.46 11.55
CA ALA A 322 4.96 2.19 12.25
C ALA A 322 4.17 1.16 11.43
N ALA A 323 3.04 1.54 10.82
CA ALA A 323 2.23 0.66 10.00
C ALA A 323 2.99 0.13 8.76
N TRP A 324 3.80 0.97 8.12
CA TRP A 324 4.63 0.56 6.98
C TRP A 324 5.79 -0.34 7.42
N SER A 325 6.39 -0.07 8.56
CA SER A 325 7.44 -0.91 9.14
C SER A 325 6.92 -2.30 9.52
N LEU A 326 5.71 -2.41 10.06
CA LEU A 326 5.03 -3.71 10.29
C LEU A 326 4.85 -4.50 8.99
N SER A 327 4.55 -3.83 7.86
CA SER A 327 4.47 -4.48 6.56
C SER A 327 5.81 -5.06 6.10
N THR A 328 6.91 -4.39 6.40
CA THR A 328 8.28 -4.85 6.08
C THR A 328 8.68 -6.07 6.92
N LEU A 329 8.18 -6.18 8.15
CA LEU A 329 8.46 -7.31 9.05
C LEU A 329 7.61 -8.56 8.74
N LEU A 330 6.51 -8.42 8.00
CA LEU A 330 5.58 -9.52 7.72
C LEU A 330 6.23 -10.76 7.09
N PRO A 331 7.12 -10.65 6.08
CA PRO A 331 7.80 -11.83 5.52
C PRO A 331 8.61 -12.60 6.56
N SER A 332 9.26 -11.91 7.50
CA SER A 332 10.01 -12.54 8.59
C SER A 332 9.09 -13.31 9.55
N LEU A 333 7.91 -12.74 9.86
CA LEU A 333 6.90 -13.44 10.66
C LEU A 333 6.39 -14.68 9.93
N VAL A 334 6.06 -14.57 8.64
CA VAL A 334 5.61 -15.72 7.84
C VAL A 334 6.67 -16.82 7.78
N ALA A 335 7.96 -16.45 7.67
CA ALA A 335 9.05 -17.40 7.58
C ALA A 335 9.21 -18.28 8.84
N VAL A 336 8.81 -17.80 10.01
CA VAL A 336 8.83 -18.56 11.28
C VAL A 336 7.79 -19.68 11.30
N ALA A 337 6.65 -19.50 10.63
CA ALA A 337 5.49 -20.39 10.72
C ALA A 337 5.26 -21.25 9.46
N THR A 338 6.12 -21.12 8.43
CA THR A 338 5.85 -21.76 7.14
C THR A 338 7.12 -22.29 6.47
N VAL A 339 6.98 -23.43 5.79
CA VAL A 339 8.02 -23.96 4.89
C VAL A 339 8.16 -23.07 3.65
N PRO A 340 9.33 -23.01 3.00
CA PRO A 340 9.60 -22.12 1.86
C PRO A 340 8.58 -22.22 0.74
N GLU A 341 8.07 -23.43 0.45
CA GLU A 341 7.13 -23.73 -0.63
C GLU A 341 5.72 -23.11 -0.42
N GLU A 342 5.32 -22.89 0.83
CA GLU A 342 4.01 -22.36 1.19
C GLU A 342 3.99 -20.84 1.41
N ARG A 343 5.16 -20.22 1.60
CA ARG A 343 5.28 -18.78 1.96
C ARG A 343 4.50 -17.88 1.04
N GLY A 344 4.57 -18.12 -0.26
CA GLY A 344 3.84 -17.32 -1.25
C GLY A 344 2.31 -17.43 -1.11
N ARG A 345 1.77 -18.63 -0.83
CA ARG A 345 0.33 -18.84 -0.60
C ARG A 345 -0.13 -18.16 0.69
N VAL A 346 0.62 -18.32 1.77
CA VAL A 346 0.31 -17.71 3.07
C VAL A 346 0.36 -16.19 2.97
N LEU A 347 1.38 -15.60 2.35
CA LEU A 347 1.45 -14.15 2.09
C LEU A 347 0.26 -13.66 1.26
N GLY A 348 -0.13 -14.39 0.21
CA GLY A 348 -1.30 -14.07 -0.60
C GLY A 348 -2.60 -14.07 0.23
N PHE A 349 -2.79 -15.09 1.07
CA PHE A 349 -3.95 -15.18 1.96
C PHE A 349 -3.99 -14.04 2.99
N ILE A 350 -2.87 -13.72 3.61
CA ILE A 350 -2.75 -12.60 4.56
C ILE A 350 -3.01 -11.26 3.86
N HIS A 351 -2.63 -11.13 2.58
CA HIS A 351 -2.90 -9.92 1.81
C HIS A 351 -4.38 -9.70 1.50
N LEU A 352 -5.19 -10.76 1.40
CA LEU A 352 -6.65 -10.64 1.34
C LEU A 352 -7.20 -9.95 2.60
N TRP A 353 -6.72 -10.34 3.79
CA TRP A 353 -7.10 -9.72 5.05
C TRP A 353 -6.67 -8.26 5.16
N TRP A 354 -5.53 -7.89 4.53
CA TRP A 354 -5.13 -6.49 4.39
C TRP A 354 -6.18 -5.68 3.59
N ASN A 355 -6.66 -6.21 2.46
CA ASN A 355 -7.71 -5.53 1.67
C ASN A 355 -9.04 -5.42 2.44
N VAL A 356 -9.45 -6.48 3.13
CA VAL A 356 -10.67 -6.46 3.96
C VAL A 356 -10.53 -5.41 5.08
N ALA A 357 -9.37 -5.34 5.74
CA ALA A 357 -9.12 -4.34 6.77
C ALA A 357 -9.14 -2.90 6.22
N MET A 358 -8.63 -2.66 5.01
CA MET A 358 -8.70 -1.36 4.34
C MET A 358 -10.15 -0.94 4.08
N ILE A 359 -10.99 -1.85 3.62
CA ILE A 359 -12.42 -1.62 3.38
C ILE A 359 -13.15 -1.33 4.70
N VAL A 360 -13.02 -2.23 5.67
CA VAL A 360 -13.69 -2.10 6.98
C VAL A 360 -13.21 -0.86 7.73
N GLY A 361 -11.89 -0.60 7.74
CA GLY A 361 -11.30 0.54 8.42
C GLY A 361 -11.74 1.88 7.82
N SER A 362 -11.80 1.99 6.49
CA SER A 362 -12.28 3.20 5.83
C SER A 362 -13.76 3.45 6.14
N MET A 363 -14.61 2.43 6.04
CA MET A 363 -16.05 2.55 6.29
C MET A 363 -16.35 2.86 7.76
N ALA A 364 -15.81 2.06 8.68
CA ALA A 364 -15.99 2.27 10.13
C ALA A 364 -15.40 3.61 10.57
N GLY A 365 -14.23 3.98 10.02
CA GLY A 365 -13.58 5.25 10.32
C GLY A 365 -14.47 6.46 10.04
N GLY A 366 -15.14 6.50 8.89
CA GLY A 366 -16.04 7.59 8.54
C GLY A 366 -17.23 7.71 9.48
N VAL A 367 -17.88 6.59 9.83
CA VAL A 367 -19.02 6.57 10.77
C VAL A 367 -18.58 7.03 12.16
N LEU A 368 -17.47 6.51 12.67
CA LEU A 368 -16.95 6.86 13.99
C LEU A 368 -16.48 8.32 14.05
N PHE A 369 -15.96 8.87 12.96
CA PHE A 369 -15.49 10.25 12.89
C PHE A 369 -16.63 11.27 13.01
N GLU A 370 -17.82 10.97 12.48
CA GLU A 370 -19.02 11.79 12.65
C GLU A 370 -19.53 11.82 14.11
N LEU A 371 -19.32 10.69 14.84
CA LEU A 371 -19.67 10.60 16.25
C LEU A 371 -18.66 11.35 17.15
N GLY A 372 -17.43 11.51 16.68
CA GLY A 372 -16.39 12.26 17.36
C GLY A 372 -15.03 12.10 16.69
N HIS A 373 -14.33 13.20 16.45
CA HIS A 373 -13.08 13.22 15.68
C HIS A 373 -11.98 12.30 16.24
N GLY A 374 -11.91 12.13 17.57
CA GLY A 374 -10.96 11.21 18.23
C GLY A 374 -11.43 9.76 18.29
N LEU A 375 -12.73 9.50 18.13
CA LEU A 375 -13.35 8.19 18.41
C LEU A 375 -12.78 7.04 17.54
N PRO A 376 -12.59 7.19 16.20
CA PRO A 376 -12.02 6.12 15.39
C PRO A 376 -10.62 5.73 15.87
N PHE A 377 -9.85 6.70 16.38
CA PHE A 377 -8.48 6.46 16.85
C PHE A 377 -8.48 5.85 18.26
N TRP A 378 -9.39 6.22 19.16
CA TRP A 378 -9.57 5.54 20.45
C TRP A 378 -9.90 4.06 20.24
N ILE A 379 -10.87 3.75 19.38
CA ILE A 379 -11.30 2.37 19.10
C ILE A 379 -10.15 1.59 18.45
N SER A 380 -9.52 2.13 17.40
CA SER A 380 -8.46 1.41 16.70
C SER A 380 -7.20 1.27 17.56
N GLY A 381 -6.86 2.26 18.39
CA GLY A 381 -5.76 2.18 19.34
C GLY A 381 -5.97 1.08 20.40
N THR A 382 -7.17 1.04 21.00
CA THR A 382 -7.54 0.00 21.96
C THR A 382 -7.52 -1.41 21.35
N ILE A 383 -8.08 -1.56 20.12
CA ILE A 383 -8.03 -2.83 19.40
C ILE A 383 -6.58 -3.25 19.09
N ASN A 384 -5.71 -2.30 18.75
CA ASN A 384 -4.30 -2.61 18.47
C ASN A 384 -3.49 -2.99 19.71
N LEU A 385 -3.95 -2.72 20.95
CA LEU A 385 -3.37 -3.32 22.15
C LEU A 385 -3.44 -4.86 22.09
N LEU A 386 -4.50 -5.41 21.52
CA LEU A 386 -4.63 -6.85 21.30
C LEU A 386 -3.52 -7.39 20.38
N SER A 387 -3.01 -6.60 19.44
CA SER A 387 -1.93 -7.02 18.53
C SER A 387 -0.63 -7.38 19.30
N LEU A 388 -0.32 -6.70 20.39
CA LEU A 388 0.82 -7.06 21.24
C LEU A 388 0.62 -8.42 21.91
N VAL A 389 -0.56 -8.69 22.43
CA VAL A 389 -0.91 -9.98 23.03
C VAL A 389 -0.84 -11.09 21.97
N LEU A 390 -1.47 -10.86 20.81
CA LEU A 390 -1.48 -11.82 19.70
C LEU A 390 -0.08 -12.11 19.17
N LEU A 391 0.82 -11.14 19.17
CA LEU A 391 2.21 -11.35 18.77
C LEU A 391 2.92 -12.36 19.68
N PHE A 392 2.74 -12.24 21.00
CA PHE A 392 3.33 -13.19 21.95
C PHE A 392 2.69 -14.58 21.84
N VAL A 393 1.37 -14.65 21.66
CA VAL A 393 0.66 -15.91 21.41
C VAL A 393 1.15 -16.56 20.12
N TYR A 394 1.30 -15.76 19.05
CA TYR A 394 1.80 -16.24 17.78
C TYR A 394 3.16 -16.94 17.90
N TYR A 395 4.13 -16.29 18.56
CA TYR A 395 5.45 -16.89 18.71
C TYR A 395 5.42 -18.17 19.56
N ARG A 396 4.60 -18.24 20.62
CA ARG A 396 4.44 -19.48 21.43
C ARG A 396 3.84 -20.62 20.60
N VAL A 397 2.84 -20.34 19.76
CA VAL A 397 2.21 -21.35 18.91
C VAL A 397 3.18 -21.80 17.81
N ALA A 398 3.87 -20.86 17.14
CA ALA A 398 4.83 -21.17 16.09
C ALA A 398 6.02 -22.01 16.61
N GLU A 399 6.55 -21.69 17.79
CA GLU A 399 7.60 -22.49 18.45
C GLU A 399 7.09 -23.89 18.82
N GLY A 400 5.82 -24.05 19.20
CA GLY A 400 5.21 -25.36 19.50
C GLY A 400 4.97 -26.20 18.26
N GLU A 401 4.62 -25.59 17.12
CA GLU A 401 4.42 -26.28 15.83
C GLU A 401 5.76 -26.65 15.15
N ALA A 402 6.87 -25.96 15.44
CA ALA A 402 8.19 -26.25 14.87
C ALA A 402 8.90 -27.44 15.53
N ARG A 403 8.72 -27.67 16.85
CA ARG A 403 9.36 -28.76 17.59
C ARG A 403 9.10 -30.18 17.07
N PRO A 404 7.89 -30.55 16.63
CA PRO A 404 7.64 -31.90 16.11
C PRO A 404 8.35 -32.21 14.79
N LEU A 405 8.80 -31.18 14.04
CA LEU A 405 9.50 -31.37 12.76
C LEU A 405 11.01 -31.60 12.94
N GLU A 406 11.60 -31.06 14.00
CA GLU A 406 13.02 -31.33 14.37
C GLU A 406 13.18 -32.73 14.97
N GLU A 407 12.22 -33.20 15.76
CA GLU A 407 12.25 -34.55 16.35
C GLU A 407 12.06 -35.67 15.30
N LEU A 408 11.43 -35.38 14.15
CA LEU A 408 11.25 -36.31 13.03
C LEU A 408 12.43 -36.32 12.03
N GLY A 409 13.34 -35.32 12.09
CA GLY A 409 14.53 -35.23 11.25
C GLY A 409 15.77 -35.94 11.80
N ASP A 410 15.73 -36.39 13.06
CA ASP A 410 16.84 -37.09 13.73
C ASP A 410 16.63 -38.64 13.81
N VAL A 411 15.75 -39.23 12.97
CA VAL A 411 15.53 -40.68 12.87
C VAL A 411 16.05 -41.25 11.56
#